data_a1d9e5de7a974c4814e14402b6a5bb6c
#
_entry.id   a1d9e5de7a974c4814e14402b6a5bb6c
#
_cell.length_a   1.000
_cell.length_b   1.000
_cell.length_c   1.000
_cell.angle_alpha   90.00
_cell.angle_beta   90.00
_cell.angle_gamma   90.00
#
_symmetry.space_group_name_H-M   'P 1'
#
loop_
_entity.id
_entity.type
_entity.pdbx_description
1 polymer ?
#
loop_
_entity_poly.entity_id
_entity_poly.type
_entity_poly.pdbx_seq_one_letter_code
_entity_poly.pdbx_strand_id
1 'polypeptide(L)'
;MFYFQAVHPSKDVDGFHVLNMGRLYGNRSSLMPATPSGIVELIRRLKIETFGKTAVVVGRSKNVGLPMAMLMHSDGVFRDCPGLDATVTICHRYTPPDVLKQMTSTADIIVVAVGQTHLITGDMVKEGAAVFDVGINVDYSKDGKRKLTGDVDFESVSQKAAFITPVPGGVGPMTVAMLLKNTVKAYKKDVDYSNI
;
A
#
# COMPACT_ATOMS: atom_id res chain seq x y z
N MET A 1 8.29 -18.24 3.12
CA MET A 1 6.86 -18.32 2.75
C MET A 1 6.11 -19.40 3.56
N PHE A 2 6.74 -20.49 3.96
CA PHE A 2 6.09 -21.56 4.75
C PHE A 2 5.65 -21.15 6.16
N TYR A 3 6.36 -20.23 6.80
CA TYR A 3 6.07 -19.83 8.19
C TYR A 3 4.70 -19.18 8.38
N PHE A 4 4.25 -18.35 7.43
CA PHE A 4 2.94 -17.70 7.52
C PHE A 4 1.78 -18.70 7.41
N GLN A 5 2.01 -19.84 6.77
CA GLN A 5 0.99 -20.88 6.61
C GLN A 5 0.86 -21.78 7.85
N ALA A 6 1.80 -21.70 8.80
CA ALA A 6 1.75 -22.44 10.05
C ALA A 6 0.85 -21.76 11.12
N VAL A 7 0.54 -20.48 10.91
CA VAL A 7 -0.40 -19.72 11.75
C VAL A 7 -1.82 -19.98 11.25
N HIS A 8 -2.75 -20.30 12.16
CA HIS A 8 -4.14 -20.46 11.76
C HIS A 8 -4.69 -19.16 11.16
N PRO A 9 -5.44 -19.17 10.04
CA PRO A 9 -5.89 -17.96 9.33
C PRO A 9 -6.60 -16.94 10.21
N SER A 10 -7.36 -17.40 11.21
CA SER A 10 -8.07 -16.52 12.17
C SER A 10 -7.14 -15.80 13.15
N LYS A 11 -5.87 -16.19 13.23
CA LYS A 11 -4.83 -15.57 14.07
C LYS A 11 -3.75 -14.85 13.27
N ASP A 12 -3.86 -14.89 11.96
CA ASP A 12 -2.94 -14.22 11.03
C ASP A 12 -3.28 -12.72 10.96
N VAL A 13 -2.89 -11.98 11.98
CA VAL A 13 -3.18 -10.55 12.10
C VAL A 13 -2.41 -9.69 11.10
N ASP A 14 -1.35 -10.21 10.49
CA ASP A 14 -0.64 -9.57 9.38
C ASP A 14 -1.39 -9.70 8.04
N GLY A 15 -2.30 -10.67 7.91
CA GLY A 15 -3.07 -10.92 6.70
C GLY A 15 -2.28 -11.60 5.57
N PHE A 16 -1.23 -12.36 5.89
CA PHE A 16 -0.31 -12.97 4.90
C PHE A 16 -0.61 -14.44 4.59
N HIS A 17 -1.51 -15.06 5.35
CA HIS A 17 -1.93 -16.43 5.08
C HIS A 17 -2.64 -16.53 3.73
N VAL A 18 -2.37 -17.60 2.96
CA VAL A 18 -2.93 -17.79 1.60
C VAL A 18 -4.45 -17.69 1.58
N LEU A 19 -5.12 -18.16 2.62
CA LEU A 19 -6.57 -18.08 2.71
C LEU A 19 -7.06 -16.63 2.88
N ASN A 20 -6.41 -15.83 3.73
CA ASN A 20 -6.75 -14.42 3.90
C ASN A 20 -6.53 -13.65 2.60
N MET A 21 -5.43 -13.94 1.91
CA MET A 21 -5.14 -13.38 0.59
C MET A 21 -6.17 -13.83 -0.45
N GLY A 22 -6.53 -15.10 -0.49
CA GLY A 22 -7.55 -15.61 -1.41
C GLY A 22 -8.92 -14.97 -1.17
N ARG A 23 -9.30 -14.77 0.10
CA ARG A 23 -10.53 -14.05 0.47
C ARG A 23 -10.49 -12.60 0.02
N LEU A 24 -9.36 -11.91 0.19
CA LEU A 24 -9.17 -10.55 -0.32
C LEU A 24 -9.40 -10.48 -1.83
N TYR A 25 -8.81 -11.39 -2.61
CA TYR A 25 -9.04 -11.47 -4.07
C TYR A 25 -10.50 -11.73 -4.44
N GLY A 26 -11.21 -12.51 -3.62
CA GLY A 26 -12.62 -12.83 -3.83
C GLY A 26 -13.59 -11.83 -3.22
N ASN A 27 -13.14 -10.64 -2.82
CA ASN A 27 -13.95 -9.60 -2.15
C ASN A 27 -14.69 -10.14 -0.91
N ARG A 28 -14.07 -11.06 -0.17
CA ARG A 28 -14.64 -11.66 1.04
C ARG A 28 -14.00 -11.11 2.30
N SER A 29 -14.74 -11.11 3.38
CA SER A 29 -14.25 -10.74 4.70
C SER A 29 -13.00 -11.54 5.09
N SER A 30 -11.93 -10.86 5.46
CA SER A 30 -10.65 -11.44 5.87
C SER A 30 -9.90 -10.53 6.85
N LEU A 31 -8.87 -11.09 7.47
CA LEU A 31 -7.82 -10.28 8.07
C LEU A 31 -6.91 -9.79 6.93
N MET A 32 -7.02 -8.52 6.61
CA MET A 32 -6.34 -7.92 5.46
C MET A 32 -4.91 -7.51 5.82
N PRO A 33 -3.97 -7.50 4.85
CA PRO A 33 -2.62 -7.01 5.08
C PRO A 33 -2.60 -5.62 5.70
N ALA A 34 -1.84 -5.45 6.81
CA ALA A 34 -1.89 -4.26 7.64
C ALA A 34 -1.47 -2.98 6.89
N THR A 35 -0.37 -3.03 6.12
CA THR A 35 0.14 -1.85 5.39
C THR A 35 -0.83 -1.39 4.29
N PRO A 36 -1.33 -2.24 3.39
CA PRO A 36 -2.37 -1.85 2.44
C PRO A 36 -3.63 -1.29 3.11
N SER A 37 -4.08 -1.92 4.20
CA SER A 37 -5.23 -1.43 4.98
C SER A 37 -4.98 -0.04 5.55
N GLY A 38 -3.75 0.25 5.99
CA GLY A 38 -3.35 1.57 6.47
C GLY A 38 -3.43 2.64 5.39
N ILE A 39 -3.03 2.32 4.17
CA ILE A 39 -3.13 3.23 3.03
C ILE A 39 -4.60 3.48 2.66
N VAL A 40 -5.43 2.43 2.62
CA VAL A 40 -6.87 2.58 2.38
C VAL A 40 -7.53 3.47 3.44
N GLU A 41 -7.15 3.33 4.70
CA GLU A 41 -7.64 4.18 5.79
C GLU A 41 -7.21 5.64 5.61
N LEU A 42 -5.97 5.90 5.17
CA LEU A 42 -5.50 7.25 4.82
C LEU A 42 -6.31 7.84 3.67
N ILE A 43 -6.48 7.11 2.57
CA ILE A 43 -7.26 7.53 1.41
C ILE A 43 -8.66 7.97 1.84
N ARG A 44 -9.33 7.18 2.69
CA ARG A 44 -10.68 7.47 3.17
C ARG A 44 -10.74 8.68 4.09
N ARG A 45 -9.82 8.79 5.05
CA ARG A 45 -9.79 9.92 6.00
C ARG A 45 -9.45 11.23 5.31
N LEU A 46 -8.55 11.20 4.36
CA LEU A 46 -8.16 12.37 3.55
C LEU A 46 -9.18 12.67 2.43
N LYS A 47 -10.21 11.82 2.26
CA LYS A 47 -11.25 11.95 1.23
C LYS A 47 -10.65 12.03 -0.18
N ILE A 48 -9.59 11.27 -0.43
CA ILE A 48 -8.99 11.16 -1.74
C ILE A 48 -9.94 10.37 -2.63
N GLU A 49 -10.37 10.96 -3.73
CA GLU A 49 -11.24 10.32 -4.69
C GLU A 49 -10.49 9.21 -5.43
N THR A 50 -11.10 8.02 -5.51
CA THR A 50 -10.49 6.85 -6.16
C THR A 50 -11.33 6.30 -7.31
N PHE A 51 -12.65 6.48 -7.24
CA PHE A 51 -13.58 6.01 -8.26
C PHE A 51 -13.24 6.59 -9.63
N GLY A 52 -13.00 5.71 -10.61
CA GLY A 52 -12.64 6.10 -11.97
C GLY A 52 -11.26 6.75 -12.12
N LYS A 53 -10.43 6.79 -11.06
CA LYS A 53 -9.07 7.34 -11.11
C LYS A 53 -8.06 6.31 -11.59
N THR A 54 -6.93 6.80 -12.09
CA THR A 54 -5.79 5.97 -12.45
C THR A 54 -4.84 5.85 -11.26
N ALA A 55 -4.44 4.63 -10.94
CA ALA A 55 -3.52 4.35 -9.86
C ALA A 55 -2.32 3.54 -10.36
N VAL A 56 -1.13 3.87 -9.87
CA VAL A 56 0.09 3.11 -10.13
C VAL A 56 0.65 2.59 -8.80
N VAL A 57 0.82 1.27 -8.73
CA VAL A 57 1.49 0.61 -7.62
C VAL A 57 2.89 0.21 -8.07
N VAL A 58 3.90 0.86 -7.53
CA VAL A 58 5.32 0.57 -7.79
C VAL A 58 5.83 -0.40 -6.73
N GLY A 59 5.94 -1.65 -7.13
CA GLY A 59 6.25 -2.78 -6.28
C GLY A 59 5.19 -3.88 -6.39
N ARG A 60 5.64 -5.16 -6.34
CA ARG A 60 4.74 -6.34 -6.46
C ARG A 60 5.00 -7.37 -5.36
N SER A 61 5.40 -6.93 -4.18
CA SER A 61 5.56 -7.84 -3.06
C SER A 61 4.21 -8.44 -2.69
N LYS A 62 4.21 -9.71 -2.25
CA LYS A 62 2.99 -10.41 -1.85
C LYS A 62 2.36 -9.81 -0.58
N ASN A 63 3.16 -9.10 0.21
CA ASN A 63 2.73 -8.53 1.49
C ASN A 63 2.19 -7.09 1.37
N VAL A 64 2.62 -6.34 0.34
CA VAL A 64 2.27 -4.92 0.20
C VAL A 64 1.76 -4.59 -1.21
N GLY A 65 2.63 -4.67 -2.23
CA GLY A 65 2.30 -4.15 -3.56
C GLY A 65 1.11 -4.86 -4.20
N LEU A 66 1.13 -6.20 -4.20
CA LEU A 66 0.06 -6.98 -4.81
C LEU A 66 -1.29 -6.81 -4.09
N PRO A 67 -1.38 -6.96 -2.76
CA PRO A 67 -2.64 -6.71 -2.04
C PRO A 67 -3.10 -5.25 -2.14
N MET A 68 -2.19 -4.27 -2.21
CA MET A 68 -2.57 -2.88 -2.44
C MET A 68 -3.22 -2.68 -3.81
N ALA A 69 -2.63 -3.23 -4.85
CA ALA A 69 -3.19 -3.17 -6.20
C ALA A 69 -4.58 -3.80 -6.28
N MET A 70 -4.79 -4.92 -5.58
CA MET A 70 -6.08 -5.58 -5.49
C MET A 70 -7.12 -4.71 -4.79
N LEU A 71 -6.79 -4.11 -3.64
CA LEU A 71 -7.70 -3.22 -2.92
C LEU A 71 -8.07 -1.99 -3.75
N MET A 72 -7.12 -1.42 -4.47
CA MET A 72 -7.39 -0.27 -5.34
C MET A 72 -8.27 -0.62 -6.54
N HIS A 73 -8.10 -1.82 -7.09
CA HIS A 73 -8.87 -2.31 -8.24
C HIS A 73 -10.26 -2.85 -7.86
N SER A 74 -10.39 -3.39 -6.65
CA SER A 74 -11.62 -4.07 -6.22
C SER A 74 -12.83 -3.15 -6.18
N ASP A 75 -13.99 -3.74 -6.46
CA ASP A 75 -15.31 -3.10 -6.39
C ASP A 75 -15.64 -2.68 -4.95
N GLY A 76 -15.93 -1.39 -4.76
CA GLY A 76 -16.25 -0.78 -3.48
C GLY A 76 -17.67 -1.06 -2.95
N VAL A 77 -18.53 -1.69 -3.75
CA VAL A 77 -19.92 -2.03 -3.35
C VAL A 77 -19.96 -3.09 -2.25
N PHE A 78 -18.97 -3.96 -2.18
CA PHE A 78 -18.91 -5.02 -1.17
C PHE A 78 -18.52 -4.48 0.21
N ARG A 79 -19.43 -4.57 1.18
CA ARG A 79 -19.23 -4.09 2.57
C ARG A 79 -18.03 -4.75 3.26
N ASP A 80 -17.73 -5.97 2.91
CA ASP A 80 -16.72 -6.80 3.57
C ASP A 80 -15.31 -6.58 3.02
N CYS A 81 -15.18 -5.99 1.83
CA CYS A 81 -13.90 -5.64 1.22
C CYS A 81 -13.91 -4.15 0.82
N PRO A 82 -12.96 -3.36 1.30
CA PRO A 82 -12.92 -1.93 1.04
C PRO A 82 -12.32 -1.61 -0.34
N GLY A 83 -12.91 -2.10 -1.42
CA GLY A 83 -12.51 -1.76 -2.78
C GLY A 83 -12.54 -0.25 -3.05
N LEU A 84 -11.73 0.20 -3.98
CA LEU A 84 -11.51 1.62 -4.28
C LEU A 84 -11.86 2.00 -5.73
N ASP A 85 -12.30 1.04 -6.57
CA ASP A 85 -12.79 1.26 -7.95
C ASP A 85 -11.84 2.05 -8.86
N ALA A 86 -10.53 1.93 -8.65
CA ALA A 86 -9.53 2.58 -9.48
C ALA A 86 -9.04 1.67 -10.62
N THR A 87 -8.62 2.28 -11.73
CA THR A 87 -7.86 1.58 -12.78
C THR A 87 -6.40 1.46 -12.35
N VAL A 88 -5.88 0.24 -12.20
CA VAL A 88 -4.58 0.01 -11.57
C VAL A 88 -3.53 -0.52 -12.55
N THR A 89 -2.37 0.11 -12.55
CA THR A 89 -1.15 -0.40 -13.19
C THR A 89 -0.13 -0.82 -12.13
N ILE A 90 0.48 -1.99 -12.30
CA ILE A 90 1.54 -2.49 -11.41
C ILE A 90 2.89 -2.37 -12.12
N CYS A 91 3.78 -1.55 -11.58
CA CYS A 91 5.19 -1.46 -11.99
C CYS A 91 6.09 -2.21 -11.02
N HIS A 92 7.24 -2.68 -11.49
CA HIS A 92 8.17 -3.46 -10.67
C HIS A 92 9.61 -3.37 -11.20
N ARG A 93 10.56 -4.02 -10.53
CA ARG A 93 12.02 -3.97 -10.86
C ARG A 93 12.40 -4.27 -12.32
N TYR A 94 11.51 -4.88 -13.10
CA TYR A 94 11.73 -5.19 -14.52
C TYR A 94 10.92 -4.27 -15.45
N THR A 95 10.19 -3.30 -14.91
CA THR A 95 9.56 -2.25 -15.73
C THR A 95 10.66 -1.31 -16.21
N PRO A 96 10.78 -1.06 -17.51
CA PRO A 96 11.76 -0.10 -18.05
C PRO A 96 11.56 1.29 -17.42
N PRO A 97 12.65 2.05 -17.16
CA PRO A 97 12.55 3.37 -16.51
C PRO A 97 11.66 4.39 -17.24
N ASP A 98 11.70 4.39 -18.55
CA ASP A 98 10.84 5.23 -19.41
C ASP A 98 9.36 4.87 -19.27
N VAL A 99 9.04 3.58 -19.25
CA VAL A 99 7.68 3.07 -19.00
C VAL A 99 7.22 3.40 -17.58
N LEU A 100 8.09 3.23 -16.57
CA LEU A 100 7.77 3.62 -15.20
C LEU A 100 7.40 5.10 -15.13
N LYS A 101 8.23 5.97 -15.71
CA LYS A 101 7.97 7.42 -15.77
C LYS A 101 6.68 7.74 -16.52
N GLN A 102 6.43 7.10 -17.66
CA GLN A 102 5.19 7.28 -18.41
C GLN A 102 3.94 6.95 -17.58
N MET A 103 3.96 5.82 -16.86
CA MET A 103 2.83 5.39 -16.05
C MET A 103 2.62 6.33 -14.85
N THR A 104 3.67 6.65 -14.10
CA THR A 104 3.55 7.48 -12.89
C THR A 104 3.21 8.93 -13.20
N SER A 105 3.68 9.50 -14.32
CA SER A 105 3.38 10.89 -14.71
C SER A 105 1.92 11.12 -15.12
N THR A 106 1.14 10.08 -15.34
CA THR A 106 -0.29 10.16 -15.67
C THR A 106 -1.21 9.71 -14.55
N ALA A 107 -0.63 9.15 -13.48
CA ALA A 107 -1.39 8.57 -12.36
C ALA A 107 -1.96 9.65 -11.43
N ASP A 108 -3.21 9.48 -11.02
CA ASP A 108 -3.86 10.29 -9.98
C ASP A 108 -3.40 9.85 -8.58
N ILE A 109 -3.09 8.54 -8.44
CA ILE A 109 -2.66 7.95 -7.18
C ILE A 109 -1.41 7.09 -7.43
N ILE A 110 -0.39 7.27 -6.62
CA ILE A 110 0.86 6.49 -6.70
C ILE A 110 1.15 5.88 -5.34
N VAL A 111 1.38 4.57 -5.30
CA VAL A 111 1.85 3.85 -4.11
C VAL A 111 3.20 3.24 -4.41
N VAL A 112 4.23 3.59 -3.63
CA VAL A 112 5.61 3.15 -3.87
C VAL A 112 6.08 2.24 -2.74
N ALA A 113 6.47 1.00 -3.06
CA ALA A 113 6.86 -0.03 -2.10
C ALA A 113 7.94 -0.97 -2.69
N VAL A 114 9.12 -0.45 -2.96
CA VAL A 114 10.22 -1.17 -3.64
C VAL A 114 11.49 -1.30 -2.81
N GLY A 115 11.69 -0.42 -1.82
CA GLY A 115 12.92 -0.37 -1.02
C GLY A 115 14.11 0.20 -1.79
N GLN A 116 13.87 1.19 -2.65
CA GLN A 116 14.90 1.90 -3.40
C GLN A 116 14.75 3.41 -3.19
N THR A 117 15.71 4.01 -2.50
CA THR A 117 15.72 5.43 -2.17
C THR A 117 15.55 6.31 -3.42
N HIS A 118 14.62 7.26 -3.33
CA HIS A 118 14.37 8.31 -4.32
C HIS A 118 14.14 7.80 -5.76
N LEU A 119 13.52 6.61 -5.90
CA LEU A 119 13.18 6.05 -7.20
C LEU A 119 12.18 6.95 -7.95
N ILE A 120 11.20 7.52 -7.24
CA ILE A 120 10.19 8.39 -7.82
C ILE A 120 10.54 9.84 -7.51
N THR A 121 10.69 10.63 -8.56
CA THR A 121 11.07 12.05 -8.51
C THR A 121 9.93 12.94 -9.01
N GLY A 122 10.02 14.26 -8.75
CA GLY A 122 8.96 15.21 -9.10
C GLY A 122 8.61 15.27 -10.58
N ASP A 123 9.55 15.00 -11.48
CA ASP A 123 9.30 14.95 -12.93
C ASP A 123 8.57 13.67 -13.39
N MET A 124 8.40 12.71 -12.47
CA MET A 124 7.65 11.47 -12.69
C MET A 124 6.23 11.52 -12.10
N VAL A 125 5.80 12.63 -11.51
CA VAL A 125 4.52 12.74 -10.81
C VAL A 125 3.64 13.77 -11.48
N LYS A 126 2.35 13.42 -11.68
CA LYS A 126 1.31 14.31 -12.16
C LYS A 126 1.02 15.42 -11.14
N GLU A 127 0.76 16.61 -11.62
CA GLU A 127 0.27 17.71 -10.77
C GLU A 127 -1.02 17.31 -10.04
N GLY A 128 -1.06 17.53 -8.75
CA GLY A 128 -2.22 17.20 -7.92
C GLY A 128 -2.36 15.72 -7.55
N ALA A 129 -1.41 14.86 -7.88
CA ALA A 129 -1.46 13.44 -7.54
C ALA A 129 -1.38 13.21 -6.02
N ALA A 130 -1.94 12.07 -5.57
CA ALA A 130 -1.76 11.55 -4.22
C ALA A 130 -0.66 10.48 -4.19
N VAL A 131 0.38 10.68 -3.38
CA VAL A 131 1.55 9.80 -3.34
C VAL A 131 1.72 9.17 -1.95
N PHE A 132 1.75 7.84 -1.91
CA PHE A 132 1.94 7.05 -0.70
C PHE A 132 3.29 6.33 -0.76
N ASP A 133 4.24 6.83 0.03
CA ASP A 133 5.57 6.24 0.14
C ASP A 133 5.60 5.22 1.29
N VAL A 134 5.79 3.96 0.94
CA VAL A 134 5.88 2.82 1.88
C VAL A 134 7.34 2.46 2.15
N GLY A 135 8.27 2.97 1.34
CA GLY A 135 9.69 2.69 1.48
C GLY A 135 10.23 3.09 2.84
N ILE A 136 11.05 2.22 3.43
CA ILE A 136 11.83 2.52 4.64
C ILE A 136 13.27 2.11 4.35
N ASN A 137 14.06 3.07 3.90
CA ASN A 137 15.45 2.89 3.57
C ASN A 137 16.34 3.55 4.65
N VAL A 138 17.52 3.02 4.81
CA VAL A 138 18.51 3.63 5.69
C VAL A 138 19.53 4.36 4.82
N ASP A 139 19.60 5.65 5.00
CA ASP A 139 20.62 6.51 4.41
C ASP A 139 21.50 7.10 5.50
N TYR A 140 22.64 7.66 5.14
CA TYR A 140 23.57 8.31 6.06
C TYR A 140 23.69 9.78 5.68
N SER A 141 23.46 10.66 6.64
CA SER A 141 23.69 12.09 6.46
C SER A 141 25.18 12.38 6.24
N LYS A 142 25.49 13.58 5.77
CA LYS A 142 26.90 14.04 5.59
C LYS A 142 27.74 13.91 6.87
N ASP A 143 27.10 13.96 8.03
CA ASP A 143 27.72 13.80 9.35
C ASP A 143 27.78 12.33 9.81
N GLY A 144 27.50 11.36 8.94
CA GLY A 144 27.53 9.93 9.24
C GLY A 144 26.34 9.45 10.12
N LYS A 145 25.36 10.28 10.40
CA LYS A 145 24.18 9.91 11.18
C LYS A 145 23.19 9.14 10.32
N ARG A 146 22.64 8.08 10.88
CA ARG A 146 21.59 7.27 10.25
C ARG A 146 20.31 8.11 10.04
N LYS A 147 19.84 8.18 8.81
CA LYS A 147 18.58 8.84 8.42
C LYS A 147 17.65 7.81 7.77
N LEU A 148 16.38 7.83 8.14
CA LEU A 148 15.36 7.08 7.41
C LEU A 148 14.87 7.92 6.24
N THR A 149 14.74 7.28 5.08
CA THR A 149 14.24 7.89 3.86
C THR A 149 13.30 6.94 3.12
N GLY A 150 12.42 7.49 2.31
CA GLY A 150 11.48 6.72 1.51
C GLY A 150 12.02 6.31 0.14
N ASP A 151 11.13 5.72 -0.65
CA ASP A 151 11.35 5.41 -2.06
C ASP A 151 11.07 6.63 -2.97
N VAL A 152 10.45 7.67 -2.44
CA VAL A 152 10.08 8.89 -3.14
C VAL A 152 11.01 10.03 -2.73
N ASP A 153 11.45 10.83 -3.69
CA ASP A 153 12.12 12.11 -3.42
C ASP A 153 11.07 13.11 -2.91
N PHE A 154 10.92 13.17 -1.59
CA PHE A 154 9.90 13.96 -0.91
C PHE A 154 9.96 15.44 -1.30
N GLU A 155 11.16 16.01 -1.40
CA GLU A 155 11.33 17.44 -1.68
C GLU A 155 10.79 17.81 -3.07
N SER A 156 11.18 17.08 -4.11
CA SER A 156 10.75 17.38 -5.47
C SER A 156 9.28 17.01 -5.72
N VAL A 157 8.79 15.89 -5.13
CA VAL A 157 7.42 15.42 -5.32
C VAL A 157 6.42 16.28 -4.57
N SER A 158 6.75 16.78 -3.38
CA SER A 158 5.87 17.66 -2.59
C SER A 158 5.53 19.00 -3.28
N GLN A 159 6.33 19.40 -4.28
CA GLN A 159 6.05 20.59 -5.08
C GLN A 159 4.87 20.40 -6.04
N LYS A 160 4.52 19.15 -6.37
CA LYS A 160 3.48 18.80 -7.35
C LYS A 160 2.32 18.02 -6.76
N ALA A 161 2.59 17.13 -5.84
CA ALA A 161 1.57 16.27 -5.25
C ALA A 161 0.61 17.08 -4.37
N ALA A 162 -0.70 16.79 -4.48
CA ALA A 162 -1.69 17.31 -3.53
C ALA A 162 -1.56 16.64 -2.16
N PHE A 163 -1.13 15.36 -2.15
CA PHE A 163 -0.88 14.60 -0.94
C PHE A 163 0.39 13.77 -1.10
N ILE A 164 1.23 13.79 -0.09
CA ILE A 164 2.40 12.92 0.00
C ILE A 164 2.62 12.47 1.45
N THR A 165 2.84 11.18 1.67
CA THR A 165 3.19 10.69 3.01
C THR A 165 4.67 10.88 3.29
N PRO A 166 5.05 11.44 4.46
CA PRO A 166 6.45 11.53 4.85
C PRO A 166 7.03 10.18 5.27
N VAL A 167 8.35 10.04 5.16
CA VAL A 167 9.10 8.93 5.75
C VAL A 167 10.24 9.50 6.60
N PRO A 168 10.25 9.23 7.92
CA PRO A 168 9.26 8.50 8.71
C PRO A 168 7.99 9.31 9.02
N GLY A 169 6.95 8.63 9.56
CA GLY A 169 5.76 9.31 10.10
C GLY A 169 4.49 9.20 9.25
N GLY A 170 4.57 8.63 8.02
CA GLY A 170 3.44 8.44 7.13
C GLY A 170 2.77 7.05 7.27
N VAL A 171 3.05 6.16 6.32
CA VAL A 171 2.41 4.83 6.24
C VAL A 171 2.77 3.91 7.41
N GLY A 172 3.99 4.02 7.96
CA GLY A 172 4.46 3.15 9.05
C GLY A 172 3.54 3.14 10.27
N PRO A 173 3.24 4.28 10.90
CA PRO A 173 2.29 4.35 12.03
C PRO A 173 0.90 3.79 11.70
N MET A 174 0.43 3.98 10.48
CA MET A 174 -0.85 3.42 10.03
C MET A 174 -0.82 1.89 9.92
N THR A 175 0.30 1.32 9.49
CA THR A 175 0.51 -0.13 9.50
C THR A 175 0.34 -0.70 10.91
N VAL A 176 0.97 -0.07 11.91
CA VAL A 176 0.84 -0.49 13.32
C VAL A 176 -0.61 -0.37 13.81
N ALA A 177 -1.28 0.72 13.49
CA ALA A 177 -2.70 0.91 13.85
C ALA A 177 -3.59 -0.18 13.25
N MET A 178 -3.36 -0.57 11.97
CA MET A 178 -4.14 -1.63 11.33
C MET A 178 -3.80 -3.01 11.87
N LEU A 179 -2.56 -3.26 12.25
CA LEU A 179 -2.17 -4.50 12.94
C LEU A 179 -2.93 -4.65 14.26
N LEU A 180 -2.99 -3.60 15.07
CA LEU A 180 -3.78 -3.60 16.31
C LEU A 180 -5.28 -3.80 16.04
N LYS A 181 -5.83 -3.16 15.00
CA LYS A 181 -7.22 -3.36 14.56
C LYS A 181 -7.48 -4.82 14.16
N ASN A 182 -6.59 -5.44 13.40
CA ASN A 182 -6.69 -6.86 13.04
C ASN A 182 -6.60 -7.77 14.28
N THR A 183 -5.75 -7.44 15.26
CA THR A 183 -5.65 -8.18 16.53
C THR A 183 -6.99 -8.18 17.27
N VAL A 184 -7.66 -7.02 17.34
CA VAL A 184 -8.99 -6.91 17.94
C VAL A 184 -10.03 -7.70 17.15
N LYS A 185 -10.01 -7.63 15.81
CA LYS A 185 -10.91 -8.42 14.96
C LYS A 185 -10.71 -9.93 15.15
N ALA A 186 -9.47 -10.39 15.20
CA ALA A 186 -9.14 -11.79 15.44
C ALA A 186 -9.62 -12.26 16.82
N TYR A 187 -9.43 -11.45 17.86
CA TYR A 187 -9.93 -11.74 19.22
C TYR A 187 -11.45 -11.83 19.26
N LYS A 188 -12.16 -10.90 18.62
CA LYS A 188 -13.63 -10.87 18.56
C LYS A 188 -14.24 -11.90 17.62
N LYS A 189 -13.41 -12.59 16.82
CA LYS A 189 -13.85 -13.50 15.75
C LYS A 189 -14.75 -12.82 14.72
N ASP A 190 -14.46 -11.56 14.40
CA ASP A 190 -15.25 -10.76 13.45
C ASP A 190 -15.20 -11.32 12.01
N VAL A 191 -14.28 -12.24 11.73
CA VAL A 191 -14.18 -12.96 10.46
C VAL A 191 -14.51 -14.42 10.69
N ASP A 192 -15.50 -14.93 9.97
CA ASP A 192 -15.88 -16.34 10.07
C ASP A 192 -14.92 -17.25 9.30
N TYR A 193 -14.34 -18.20 10.02
CA TYR A 193 -13.44 -19.24 9.52
C TYR A 193 -13.96 -20.66 9.83
N SER A 194 -15.23 -20.83 10.17
CA SER A 194 -15.79 -22.12 10.60
C SER A 194 -15.87 -23.17 9.48
N ASN A 195 -15.80 -22.74 8.23
CA ASN A 195 -15.90 -23.59 7.04
C ASN A 195 -14.54 -23.85 6.35
N ILE A 196 -13.48 -23.97 7.14
CA ILE A 196 -12.12 -24.21 6.64
C ILE A 196 -11.64 -25.58 7.09
#